data_77bc6920fdd065345e020f6efd3e6e8b
#
_entry.id   77bc6920fdd065345e020f6efd3e6e8b
#
_cell.length_a   1.000
_cell.length_b   1.000
_cell.length_c   1.000
_cell.angle_alpha   90.00
_cell.angle_beta   90.00
_cell.angle_gamma   90.00
#
_symmetry.space_group_name_H-M   'P 1'
#
loop_
_entity.id
_entity.type
_entity.pdbx_description
1 polymer ?
#
loop_
_entity_poly.entity_id
_entity_poly.type
_entity_poly.pdbx_seq_one_letter_code
_entity_poly.pdbx_strand_id
1 'polypeptide(L)'
;MPDLLFADAELAALYDAMNPGRDDYDFYRPMVMAAHSVLDVGCGTGSLLHEARDAGHSGRLCGLDPAPGMLAQARRRDDVEWVLGDLSSVAWHAEFDLVVMTGHAFQVLVEDDELRDALASIHAALRPGGRFAFETRNPSARAWEAWETEVRGAFAGPHGERVQVSRKVTTPFNGRVVSFSHTFQSVAWDQSRVSHSTLRFIGKADLDAELARAGLMQEAQFGDWDESPLTETSPEIITIARRN
;
A
#
# COMPACT_ATOMS: atom_id res chain seq x y z
N MET A 1 -12.21 -3.77 8.76
CA MET A 1 -12.31 -5.07 8.03
C MET A 1 -11.77 -4.82 6.62
N PRO A 2 -10.82 -5.59 6.11
CA PRO A 2 -10.28 -5.37 4.77
C PRO A 2 -11.35 -5.54 3.68
N ASP A 3 -11.16 -4.85 2.55
CA ASP A 3 -12.05 -4.92 1.39
C ASP A 3 -12.12 -6.34 0.82
N LEU A 4 -13.24 -6.69 0.20
CA LEU A 4 -13.45 -8.04 -0.34
C LEU A 4 -12.36 -8.46 -1.35
N LEU A 5 -11.89 -7.53 -2.19
CA LEU A 5 -10.78 -7.78 -3.14
C LEU A 5 -9.55 -8.37 -2.44
N PHE A 6 -9.24 -7.87 -1.26
CA PHE A 6 -8.04 -8.26 -0.51
C PHE A 6 -8.30 -9.46 0.42
N ALA A 7 -9.51 -9.54 0.98
CA ALA A 7 -9.87 -10.58 1.94
C ALA A 7 -10.18 -11.94 1.30
N ASP A 8 -10.80 -11.95 0.12
CA ASP A 8 -11.17 -13.16 -0.62
C ASP A 8 -9.95 -13.71 -1.38
N ALA A 9 -9.60 -14.97 -1.15
CA ALA A 9 -8.39 -15.58 -1.71
C ALA A 9 -8.39 -15.67 -3.26
N GLU A 10 -9.58 -15.87 -3.87
CA GLU A 10 -9.69 -15.95 -5.34
C GLU A 10 -9.57 -14.58 -5.99
N LEU A 11 -10.14 -13.53 -5.36
CA LEU A 11 -10.00 -12.16 -5.83
C LEU A 11 -8.59 -11.62 -5.60
N ALA A 12 -7.98 -11.92 -4.44
CA ALA A 12 -6.60 -11.56 -4.15
C ALA A 12 -5.60 -12.17 -5.15
N ALA A 13 -5.88 -13.36 -5.67
CA ALA A 13 -5.06 -13.98 -6.71
C ALA A 13 -5.04 -13.21 -8.05
N LEU A 14 -6.00 -12.31 -8.28
CA LEU A 14 -6.05 -11.45 -9.47
C LEU A 14 -5.20 -10.18 -9.30
N TYR A 15 -4.81 -9.85 -8.07
CA TYR A 15 -4.27 -8.53 -7.73
C TYR A 15 -3.02 -8.17 -8.53
N ASP A 16 -2.04 -9.07 -8.59
CA ASP A 16 -0.77 -8.80 -9.30
C ASP A 16 -1.01 -8.65 -10.82
N ALA A 17 -1.89 -9.46 -11.39
CA ALA A 17 -2.26 -9.35 -12.81
C ALA A 17 -3.05 -8.06 -13.11
N MET A 18 -3.82 -7.56 -12.15
CA MET A 18 -4.54 -6.28 -12.27
C MET A 18 -3.65 -5.05 -12.12
N ASN A 19 -2.48 -5.21 -11.53
CA ASN A 19 -1.54 -4.13 -11.22
C ASN A 19 -0.13 -4.48 -11.76
N PRO A 20 0.02 -4.67 -13.08
CA PRO A 20 1.33 -4.92 -13.68
C PRO A 20 2.16 -3.63 -13.68
N GLY A 21 3.49 -3.75 -13.80
CA GLY A 21 4.39 -2.59 -13.89
C GLY A 21 4.46 -1.85 -12.56
N ARG A 22 5.23 -2.41 -11.62
CA ARG A 22 5.46 -1.83 -10.29
C ARG A 22 6.68 -0.91 -10.33
N ASP A 23 6.53 0.25 -11.01
CA ASP A 23 7.59 1.29 -11.11
C ASP A 23 7.97 1.84 -9.72
N ASP A 24 7.02 1.80 -8.77
CA ASP A 24 7.25 2.10 -7.36
C ASP A 24 8.33 1.18 -6.74
N TYR A 25 8.43 -0.08 -7.15
CA TYR A 25 9.43 -0.99 -6.61
C TYR A 25 10.86 -0.62 -7.01
N ASP A 26 11.08 -0.01 -8.17
CA ASP A 26 12.40 0.48 -8.55
C ASP A 26 12.89 1.59 -7.61
N PHE A 27 11.96 2.40 -7.08
CA PHE A 27 12.26 3.41 -6.07
C PHE A 27 12.53 2.78 -4.68
N TYR A 28 11.70 1.83 -4.23
CA TYR A 28 11.83 1.25 -2.88
C TYR A 28 12.94 0.21 -2.77
N ARG A 29 13.20 -0.55 -3.82
CA ARG A 29 14.17 -1.68 -3.81
C ARG A 29 15.56 -1.30 -3.28
N PRO A 30 16.19 -0.18 -3.70
CA PRO A 30 17.50 0.20 -3.16
C PRO A 30 17.48 0.40 -1.64
N MET A 31 16.43 0.99 -1.08
CA MET A 31 16.29 1.19 0.36
C MET A 31 16.07 -0.13 1.09
N VAL A 32 15.22 -1.01 0.55
CA VAL A 32 14.98 -2.36 1.10
C VAL A 32 16.28 -3.17 1.11
N MET A 33 17.02 -3.19 0.00
CA MET A 33 18.28 -3.93 -0.11
C MET A 33 19.39 -3.40 0.81
N ALA A 34 19.37 -2.12 1.15
CA ALA A 34 20.35 -1.49 2.04
C ALA A 34 20.02 -1.67 3.54
N ALA A 35 18.78 -1.93 3.89
CA ALA A 35 18.33 -2.09 5.26
C ALA A 35 18.60 -3.51 5.76
N HIS A 36 18.97 -3.67 7.06
CA HIS A 36 19.15 -5.00 7.64
C HIS A 36 17.82 -5.62 8.13
N SER A 37 16.85 -4.77 8.49
CA SER A 37 15.52 -5.20 8.93
C SER A 37 14.45 -4.31 8.32
N VAL A 38 13.49 -4.91 7.60
CA VAL A 38 12.43 -4.22 6.86
C VAL A 38 11.07 -4.71 7.32
N LEU A 39 10.15 -3.77 7.53
CA LEU A 39 8.71 -4.01 7.70
C LEU A 39 7.97 -3.40 6.52
N ASP A 40 7.20 -4.20 5.79
CA ASP A 40 6.27 -3.76 4.76
C ASP A 40 4.85 -3.80 5.33
N VAL A 41 4.24 -2.63 5.52
CA VAL A 41 2.90 -2.46 6.09
C VAL A 41 1.87 -2.32 4.98
N GLY A 42 0.88 -3.22 4.96
CA GLY A 42 -0.02 -3.40 3.83
C GLY A 42 0.71 -4.13 2.70
N CYS A 43 1.48 -5.16 3.04
CA CYS A 43 2.38 -5.85 2.11
C CYS A 43 1.66 -6.59 0.97
N GLY A 44 0.34 -6.75 1.03
CA GLY A 44 -0.47 -7.39 0.01
C GLY A 44 0.01 -8.81 -0.30
N THR A 45 0.25 -9.09 -1.58
CA THR A 45 0.76 -10.39 -2.07
C THR A 45 2.24 -10.64 -1.74
N GLY A 46 2.91 -9.67 -1.09
CA GLY A 46 4.30 -9.76 -0.67
C GLY A 46 5.33 -9.56 -1.77
N SER A 47 4.91 -9.07 -2.94
CA SER A 47 5.76 -9.00 -4.15
C SER A 47 7.06 -8.25 -3.94
N LEU A 48 7.06 -7.10 -3.23
CA LEU A 48 8.29 -6.34 -2.92
C LEU A 48 9.29 -7.16 -2.10
N LEU A 49 8.80 -7.86 -1.08
CA LEU A 49 9.66 -8.68 -0.20
C LEU A 49 10.11 -9.97 -0.89
N HIS A 50 9.30 -10.53 -1.79
CA HIS A 50 9.70 -11.64 -2.66
C HIS A 50 10.87 -11.24 -3.56
N GLU A 51 10.75 -10.10 -4.25
CA GLU A 51 11.81 -9.57 -5.10
C GLU A 51 13.10 -9.29 -4.33
N ALA A 52 12.98 -8.74 -3.11
CA ALA A 52 14.14 -8.50 -2.25
C ALA A 52 14.88 -9.81 -1.91
N ARG A 53 14.15 -10.88 -1.58
CA ARG A 53 14.75 -12.21 -1.35
C ARG A 53 15.40 -12.78 -2.60
N ASP A 54 14.74 -12.68 -3.74
CA ASP A 54 15.27 -13.14 -5.03
C ASP A 54 16.54 -12.37 -5.42
N ALA A 55 16.63 -11.09 -5.04
CA ALA A 55 17.83 -10.26 -5.19
C ALA A 55 18.93 -10.51 -4.14
N GLY A 56 18.72 -11.46 -3.22
CA GLY A 56 19.71 -11.89 -2.23
C GLY A 56 19.71 -11.11 -0.91
N HIS A 57 18.62 -10.41 -0.57
CA HIS A 57 18.50 -9.78 0.75
C HIS A 57 18.57 -10.82 1.85
N SER A 58 19.54 -10.72 2.78
CA SER A 58 19.83 -11.71 3.82
C SER A 58 19.34 -11.33 5.22
N GLY A 59 18.90 -10.09 5.40
CA GLY A 59 18.39 -9.59 6.69
C GLY A 59 16.95 -9.99 6.98
N ARG A 60 16.37 -9.44 8.05
CA ARG A 60 14.97 -9.67 8.41
C ARG A 60 14.02 -8.96 7.43
N LEU A 61 13.08 -9.70 6.83
CA LEU A 61 11.96 -9.18 6.07
C LEU A 61 10.67 -9.61 6.75
N CYS A 62 9.79 -8.64 7.02
CA CYS A 62 8.49 -8.85 7.67
C CYS A 62 7.41 -8.14 6.87
N GLY A 63 6.36 -8.85 6.46
CA GLY A 63 5.17 -8.29 5.83
C GLY A 63 3.99 -8.36 6.79
N LEU A 64 3.31 -7.21 6.97
CA LEU A 64 2.08 -7.06 7.75
C LEU A 64 0.93 -6.75 6.82
N ASP A 65 -0.14 -7.53 6.85
CA ASP A 65 -1.36 -7.24 6.09
C ASP A 65 -2.61 -7.74 6.84
N PRO A 66 -3.69 -6.95 6.93
CA PRO A 66 -4.93 -7.39 7.58
C PRO A 66 -5.76 -8.36 6.75
N ALA A 67 -5.43 -8.54 5.45
CA ALA A 67 -6.22 -9.33 4.53
C ALA A 67 -5.71 -10.77 4.38
N PRO A 68 -6.47 -11.78 4.84
CA PRO A 68 -6.03 -13.17 4.76
C PRO A 68 -5.85 -13.67 3.32
N GLY A 69 -6.64 -13.17 2.36
CA GLY A 69 -6.51 -13.51 0.95
C GLY A 69 -5.18 -13.05 0.35
N MET A 70 -4.72 -11.85 0.71
CA MET A 70 -3.41 -11.32 0.31
C MET A 70 -2.28 -12.15 0.91
N LEU A 71 -2.32 -12.41 2.22
CA LEU A 71 -1.29 -13.22 2.86
C LEU A 71 -1.26 -14.68 2.39
N ALA A 72 -2.37 -15.22 1.89
CA ALA A 72 -2.36 -16.54 1.26
C ALA A 72 -1.48 -16.55 0.00
N GLN A 73 -1.42 -15.43 -0.74
CA GLN A 73 -0.50 -15.27 -1.87
C GLN A 73 0.94 -15.04 -1.39
N ALA A 74 1.14 -14.19 -0.38
CA ALA A 74 2.45 -13.84 0.16
C ALA A 74 3.19 -15.07 0.73
N ARG A 75 2.47 -15.94 1.44
CA ARG A 75 3.00 -17.17 2.08
C ARG A 75 3.46 -18.27 1.12
N ARG A 76 3.48 -18.00 -0.19
CA ARG A 76 4.18 -18.86 -1.16
C ARG A 76 5.70 -18.92 -0.91
N ARG A 77 6.23 -17.96 -0.13
CA ARG A 77 7.59 -17.94 0.42
C ARG A 77 7.56 -18.13 1.92
N ASP A 78 8.44 -18.96 2.45
CA ASP A 78 8.58 -19.27 3.88
C ASP A 78 9.82 -18.63 4.53
N ASP A 79 10.67 -17.97 3.73
CA ASP A 79 11.87 -17.25 4.18
C ASP A 79 11.63 -15.75 4.46
N VAL A 80 10.36 -15.34 4.53
CA VAL A 80 9.87 -14.02 4.94
C VAL A 80 8.87 -14.20 6.08
N GLU A 81 8.91 -13.32 7.07
CA GLU A 81 7.95 -13.29 8.18
C GLU A 81 6.63 -12.66 7.72
N TRP A 82 5.52 -13.39 7.80
CA TRP A 82 4.19 -12.91 7.40
C TRP A 82 3.25 -12.83 8.59
N VAL A 83 2.80 -11.62 8.90
CA VAL A 83 1.93 -11.31 10.04
C VAL A 83 0.54 -10.89 9.55
N LEU A 84 -0.48 -11.65 9.97
CA LEU A 84 -1.88 -11.27 9.73
C LEU A 84 -2.31 -10.28 10.80
N GLY A 85 -2.62 -9.06 10.38
CA GLY A 85 -3.04 -7.99 11.26
C GLY A 85 -2.77 -6.61 10.66
N ASP A 86 -2.99 -5.61 11.45
CA ASP A 86 -2.71 -4.21 11.18
C ASP A 86 -1.82 -3.60 12.28
N LEU A 87 -1.44 -2.33 12.14
CA LEU A 87 -0.59 -1.64 13.09
C LEU A 87 -1.19 -1.52 14.51
N SER A 88 -2.51 -1.71 14.66
CA SER A 88 -3.17 -1.70 15.97
C SER A 88 -3.10 -3.06 16.69
N SER A 89 -2.87 -4.13 15.92
CA SER A 89 -2.84 -5.51 16.42
C SER A 89 -1.44 -6.02 16.78
N VAL A 90 -0.40 -5.23 16.51
CA VAL A 90 1.01 -5.56 16.72
C VAL A 90 1.71 -4.51 17.59
N ALA A 91 2.79 -4.91 18.27
CA ALA A 91 3.56 -4.00 19.12
C ALA A 91 5.06 -4.25 18.92
N TRP A 92 5.66 -3.60 17.93
CA TRP A 92 7.10 -3.60 17.71
C TRP A 92 7.77 -2.39 18.36
N HIS A 93 8.96 -2.57 18.89
CA HIS A 93 9.72 -1.53 19.57
C HIS A 93 11.16 -1.51 19.09
N ALA A 94 11.52 -0.54 18.26
CA ALA A 94 12.88 -0.34 17.74
C ALA A 94 13.47 -1.62 17.08
N GLU A 95 12.69 -2.26 16.21
CA GLU A 95 13.06 -3.54 15.59
C GLU A 95 13.50 -3.39 14.14
N PHE A 96 13.02 -2.32 13.43
CA PHE A 96 13.23 -2.19 12.01
C PHE A 96 14.08 -0.97 11.64
N ASP A 97 14.97 -1.14 10.67
CA ASP A 97 15.75 -0.05 10.07
C ASP A 97 14.95 0.71 9.03
N LEU A 98 14.00 0.01 8.38
CA LEU A 98 13.12 0.55 7.37
C LEU A 98 11.69 0.02 7.57
N VAL A 99 10.72 0.94 7.52
CA VAL A 99 9.30 0.62 7.35
C VAL A 99 8.87 1.18 6.00
N VAL A 100 8.15 0.40 5.21
CA VAL A 100 7.56 0.86 3.94
C VAL A 100 6.05 0.65 3.94
N MET A 101 5.33 1.51 3.19
CA MET A 101 3.93 1.31 2.80
C MET A 101 3.82 1.61 1.32
N THR A 102 3.74 0.58 0.49
CA THR A 102 3.76 0.70 -0.97
C THR A 102 2.39 0.45 -1.59
N GLY A 103 2.21 0.79 -2.88
CA GLY A 103 0.95 0.55 -3.57
C GLY A 103 -0.20 1.41 -3.03
N HIS A 104 0.10 2.58 -2.51
CA HIS A 104 -0.85 3.52 -1.89
C HIS A 104 -1.55 2.97 -0.62
N ALA A 105 -0.94 2.01 0.07
CA ALA A 105 -1.47 1.45 1.30
C ALA A 105 -1.71 2.53 2.39
N PHE A 106 -0.93 3.61 2.39
CA PHE A 106 -1.12 4.74 3.30
C PHE A 106 -2.50 5.39 3.17
N GLN A 107 -3.11 5.38 1.98
CA GLN A 107 -4.40 6.02 1.73
C GLN A 107 -5.61 5.28 2.35
N VAL A 108 -5.42 4.05 2.83
CA VAL A 108 -6.49 3.30 3.54
C VAL A 108 -6.71 3.81 4.97
N LEU A 109 -5.79 4.61 5.52
CA LEU A 109 -5.91 5.26 6.82
C LEU A 109 -6.88 6.45 6.70
N VAL A 110 -8.16 6.17 6.71
CA VAL A 110 -9.21 7.13 6.38
C VAL A 110 -9.44 8.13 7.53
N GLU A 111 -9.51 7.66 8.76
CA GLU A 111 -9.81 8.50 9.91
C GLU A 111 -8.53 9.14 10.51
N ASP A 112 -8.67 10.31 11.14
CA ASP A 112 -7.52 11.04 11.70
C ASP A 112 -6.86 10.27 12.84
N ASP A 113 -7.66 9.61 13.66
CA ASP A 113 -7.15 8.83 14.78
C ASP A 113 -6.44 7.57 14.29
N GLU A 114 -7.00 6.88 13.27
CA GLU A 114 -6.33 5.77 12.60
C GLU A 114 -4.95 6.17 12.04
N LEU A 115 -4.90 7.32 11.35
CA LEU A 115 -3.63 7.84 10.80
C LEU A 115 -2.61 8.12 11.90
N ARG A 116 -3.01 8.77 12.98
CA ARG A 116 -2.14 9.12 14.10
C ARG A 116 -1.63 7.88 14.84
N ASP A 117 -2.52 6.92 15.10
CA ASP A 117 -2.16 5.66 15.75
C ASP A 117 -1.21 4.83 14.88
N ALA A 118 -1.45 4.80 13.57
CA ALA A 118 -0.56 4.14 12.62
C ALA A 118 0.82 4.79 12.59
N LEU A 119 0.91 6.12 12.49
CA LEU A 119 2.18 6.84 12.52
C LEU A 119 2.93 6.66 13.84
N ALA A 120 2.22 6.63 14.98
CA ALA A 120 2.81 6.36 16.29
C ALA A 120 3.37 4.92 16.37
N SER A 121 2.64 3.94 15.83
CA SER A 121 3.07 2.54 15.77
C SER A 121 4.29 2.37 14.86
N ILE A 122 4.31 3.03 13.69
CA ILE A 122 5.47 3.05 12.79
C ILE A 122 6.68 3.69 13.48
N HIS A 123 6.49 4.82 14.14
CA HIS A 123 7.57 5.44 14.91
C HIS A 123 8.11 4.49 15.98
N ALA A 124 7.25 3.80 16.73
CA ALA A 124 7.68 2.87 17.76
C ALA A 124 8.44 1.67 17.18
N ALA A 125 8.00 1.14 16.02
CA ALA A 125 8.61 -0.02 15.35
C ALA A 125 10.01 0.29 14.79
N LEU A 126 10.25 1.51 14.35
CA LEU A 126 11.55 1.95 13.82
C LEU A 126 12.61 2.03 14.90
N ARG A 127 13.85 1.68 14.59
CA ARG A 127 15.04 1.99 15.39
C ARG A 127 15.32 3.49 15.38
N PRO A 128 16.01 4.05 16.38
CA PRO A 128 16.55 5.40 16.28
C PRO A 128 17.37 5.57 14.99
N GLY A 129 17.03 6.59 14.19
CA GLY A 129 17.61 6.80 12.87
C GLY A 129 17.04 5.94 11.74
N GLY A 130 16.09 5.06 12.02
CA GLY A 130 15.36 4.27 11.03
C GLY A 130 14.44 5.14 10.16
N ARG A 131 14.09 4.65 8.98
CA ARG A 131 13.33 5.38 7.96
C ARG A 131 11.94 4.80 7.75
N PHE A 132 10.99 5.67 7.50
CA PHE A 132 9.67 5.34 6.97
C PHE A 132 9.55 5.90 5.56
N ALA A 133 9.30 5.04 4.56
CA ALA A 133 9.14 5.43 3.17
C ALA A 133 7.76 4.98 2.65
N PHE A 134 7.02 5.89 2.06
CA PHE A 134 5.67 5.63 1.57
C PHE A 134 5.26 6.66 0.53
N GLU A 135 4.16 6.37 -0.17
CA GLU A 135 3.55 7.31 -1.08
C GLU A 135 2.06 7.50 -0.81
N THR A 136 1.56 8.64 -1.26
CA THR A 136 0.14 8.95 -1.39
C THR A 136 -0.09 9.77 -2.64
N ARG A 137 -1.21 9.57 -3.32
CA ARG A 137 -1.57 10.38 -4.49
C ARG A 137 -1.73 11.83 -4.10
N ASN A 138 -1.12 12.72 -4.88
CA ASN A 138 -1.26 14.15 -4.67
C ASN A 138 -2.72 14.59 -4.93
N PRO A 139 -3.43 15.17 -3.95
CA PRO A 139 -4.80 15.62 -4.16
C PRO A 139 -4.92 16.68 -5.26
N SER A 140 -3.89 17.49 -5.49
CA SER A 140 -3.89 18.50 -6.54
C SER A 140 -3.91 17.91 -7.95
N ALA A 141 -3.38 16.70 -8.14
CA ALA A 141 -3.41 15.97 -9.42
C ALA A 141 -4.78 15.35 -9.73
N ARG A 142 -5.70 15.28 -8.74
CA ARG A 142 -7.09 14.84 -8.91
C ARG A 142 -7.24 13.48 -9.62
N ALA A 143 -6.37 12.52 -9.28
CA ALA A 143 -6.31 11.20 -9.93
C ALA A 143 -7.67 10.48 -9.99
N TRP A 144 -8.56 10.72 -9.01
CA TRP A 144 -9.91 10.12 -8.96
C TRP A 144 -10.82 10.51 -10.12
N GLU A 145 -10.56 11.60 -10.86
CA GLU A 145 -11.37 12.00 -12.03
C GLU A 145 -11.27 11.00 -13.18
N ALA A 146 -10.13 10.29 -13.27
CA ALA A 146 -9.94 9.21 -14.23
C ALA A 146 -10.59 7.89 -13.79
N TRP A 147 -11.16 7.81 -12.57
CA TRP A 147 -11.71 6.56 -12.03
C TRP A 147 -13.19 6.35 -12.37
N GLU A 148 -13.86 7.33 -12.97
CA GLU A 148 -15.25 7.18 -13.37
C GLU A 148 -15.38 6.23 -14.57
N THR A 149 -16.10 5.14 -14.37
CA THR A 149 -16.47 4.15 -15.40
C THR A 149 -15.31 3.45 -16.12
N GLU A 150 -14.25 3.10 -15.39
CA GLU A 150 -13.13 2.40 -15.99
C GLU A 150 -13.40 0.89 -16.08
N VAL A 151 -13.41 0.35 -17.31
CA VAL A 151 -13.27 -1.09 -17.54
C VAL A 151 -11.77 -1.42 -17.41
N ARG A 152 -11.38 -2.05 -16.32
CA ARG A 152 -9.98 -2.39 -16.07
C ARG A 152 -9.45 -3.54 -16.91
N GLY A 153 -10.32 -4.30 -17.54
CA GLY A 153 -9.94 -5.41 -18.41
C GLY A 153 -10.50 -6.76 -17.99
N ALA A 154 -9.89 -7.80 -18.52
CA ALA A 154 -10.23 -9.18 -18.19
C ALA A 154 -8.95 -9.96 -17.88
N PHE A 155 -8.98 -10.67 -16.76
CA PHE A 155 -7.85 -11.37 -16.17
C PHE A 155 -8.15 -12.87 -16.06
N ALA A 156 -7.11 -13.70 -16.03
CA ALA A 156 -7.27 -15.12 -15.74
C ALA A 156 -7.46 -15.31 -14.24
N GLY A 157 -8.56 -15.94 -13.84
CA GLY A 157 -8.78 -16.35 -12.47
C GLY A 157 -7.93 -17.56 -12.07
N PRO A 158 -7.90 -17.89 -10.76
CA PRO A 158 -7.05 -18.97 -10.24
C PRO A 158 -7.39 -20.36 -10.79
N HIS A 159 -8.59 -20.54 -11.33
CA HIS A 159 -9.03 -21.80 -11.95
C HIS A 159 -9.05 -21.75 -13.48
N GLY A 160 -8.44 -20.72 -14.08
CA GLY A 160 -8.38 -20.51 -15.53
C GLY A 160 -9.62 -19.82 -16.13
N GLU A 161 -10.59 -19.44 -15.30
CA GLU A 161 -11.76 -18.68 -15.74
C GLU A 161 -11.38 -17.25 -16.12
N ARG A 162 -12.12 -16.67 -17.06
CA ARG A 162 -11.97 -15.25 -17.43
C ARG A 162 -12.80 -14.37 -16.51
N VAL A 163 -12.15 -13.48 -15.79
CA VAL A 163 -12.78 -12.51 -14.87
C VAL A 163 -12.70 -11.12 -15.48
N GLN A 164 -13.84 -10.51 -15.74
CA GLN A 164 -13.95 -9.10 -16.13
C GLN A 164 -13.97 -8.23 -14.89
N VAL A 165 -13.19 -7.14 -14.90
CA VAL A 165 -13.11 -6.20 -13.79
C VAL A 165 -13.47 -4.81 -14.28
N SER A 166 -14.40 -4.16 -13.57
CA SER A 166 -14.73 -2.76 -13.76
C SER A 166 -14.65 -2.00 -12.45
N ARG A 167 -14.35 -0.70 -12.54
CA ARG A 167 -14.30 0.22 -11.41
C ARG A 167 -15.35 1.32 -11.58
N LYS A 168 -15.97 1.73 -10.48
CA LYS A 168 -16.92 2.84 -10.44
C LYS A 168 -16.75 3.65 -9.18
N VAL A 169 -16.66 4.97 -9.30
CA VAL A 169 -16.73 5.88 -8.15
C VAL A 169 -18.15 5.83 -7.59
N THR A 170 -18.27 5.54 -6.30
CA THR A 170 -19.54 5.44 -5.56
C THR A 170 -19.82 6.69 -4.72
N THR A 171 -18.74 7.31 -4.20
CA THR A 171 -18.79 8.61 -3.52
C THR A 171 -17.69 9.48 -4.09
N PRO A 172 -18.03 10.60 -4.77
CA PRO A 172 -17.04 11.51 -5.32
C PRO A 172 -16.21 12.17 -4.22
N PHE A 173 -15.09 12.77 -4.62
CA PHE A 173 -14.22 13.47 -3.68
C PHE A 173 -14.98 14.56 -2.90
N ASN A 174 -14.92 14.48 -1.58
CA ASN A 174 -15.60 15.39 -0.68
C ASN A 174 -14.66 16.39 0.04
N GLY A 175 -13.43 16.55 -0.46
CA GLY A 175 -12.35 17.32 0.18
C GLY A 175 -11.36 16.47 0.97
N ARG A 176 -11.68 15.18 1.23
CA ARG A 176 -10.87 14.28 2.05
C ARG A 176 -10.75 12.87 1.48
N VAL A 177 -11.85 12.29 1.06
CA VAL A 177 -11.91 10.88 0.63
C VAL A 177 -12.63 10.72 -0.69
N VAL A 178 -12.32 9.60 -1.37
CA VAL A 178 -13.08 9.06 -2.51
C VAL A 178 -13.44 7.62 -2.19
N SER A 179 -14.70 7.22 -2.42
CA SER A 179 -15.09 5.82 -2.36
C SER A 179 -15.41 5.30 -3.76
N PHE A 180 -15.05 4.04 -4.02
CA PHE A 180 -15.29 3.37 -5.28
C PHE A 180 -15.54 1.89 -5.07
N SER A 181 -16.09 1.23 -6.08
CA SER A 181 -16.26 -0.21 -6.10
C SER A 181 -15.53 -0.83 -7.27
N HIS A 182 -14.98 -2.02 -7.05
CA HIS A 182 -14.61 -2.95 -8.11
C HIS A 182 -15.69 -4.02 -8.25
N THR A 183 -16.15 -4.26 -9.47
CA THR A 183 -17.08 -5.35 -9.79
C THR A 183 -16.34 -6.39 -10.59
N PHE A 184 -16.36 -7.63 -10.11
CA PHE A 184 -15.75 -8.81 -10.72
C PHE A 184 -16.84 -9.71 -11.27
N GLN A 185 -16.74 -10.08 -12.54
CA GLN A 185 -17.71 -10.91 -13.24
C GLN A 185 -17.03 -12.03 -14.03
N SER A 186 -17.57 -13.22 -13.95
CA SER A 186 -17.18 -14.36 -14.77
C SER A 186 -18.41 -15.15 -15.17
N VAL A 187 -18.40 -15.72 -16.37
CA VAL A 187 -19.45 -16.65 -16.82
C VAL A 187 -19.41 -17.97 -16.03
N ALA A 188 -18.32 -18.24 -15.34
CA ALA A 188 -18.15 -19.42 -14.47
C ALA A 188 -18.75 -19.20 -13.07
N TRP A 189 -19.20 -17.99 -12.73
CA TRP A 189 -19.74 -17.65 -11.41
C TRP A 189 -21.25 -17.43 -11.45
N ASP A 190 -21.96 -17.87 -10.43
CA ASP A 190 -23.40 -17.64 -10.32
C ASP A 190 -23.76 -16.16 -10.12
N GLN A 191 -22.87 -15.39 -9.49
CA GLN A 191 -23.07 -13.97 -9.20
C GLN A 191 -21.78 -13.18 -9.35
N SER A 192 -21.92 -11.89 -9.68
CA SER A 192 -20.80 -10.95 -9.61
C SER A 192 -20.39 -10.70 -8.16
N ARG A 193 -19.10 -10.44 -7.93
CA ARG A 193 -18.55 -10.05 -6.64
C ARG A 193 -18.24 -8.55 -6.66
N VAL A 194 -18.52 -7.85 -5.58
CA VAL A 194 -18.31 -6.41 -5.49
C VAL A 194 -17.45 -6.11 -4.26
N SER A 195 -16.32 -5.44 -4.49
CA SER A 195 -15.45 -4.92 -3.43
C SER A 195 -15.60 -3.42 -3.35
N HIS A 196 -15.72 -2.87 -2.14
CA HIS A 196 -15.81 -1.43 -1.89
C HIS A 196 -14.54 -0.97 -1.21
N SER A 197 -14.04 0.19 -1.66
CA SER A 197 -12.84 0.81 -1.13
C SER A 197 -13.08 2.30 -0.89
N THR A 198 -12.45 2.83 0.15
CA THR A 198 -12.40 4.27 0.42
C THR A 198 -10.94 4.66 0.63
N LEU A 199 -10.50 5.69 -0.07
CA LEU A 199 -9.12 6.20 0.02
C LEU A 199 -9.13 7.65 0.47
N ARG A 200 -8.22 7.95 1.41
CA ARG A 200 -7.93 9.31 1.86
C ARG A 200 -6.96 9.98 0.91
N PHE A 201 -7.21 11.26 0.66
CA PHE A 201 -6.29 12.17 -0.03
C PHE A 201 -5.85 13.25 0.96
N ILE A 202 -4.57 13.29 1.28
CA ILE A 202 -3.98 14.23 2.21
C ILE A 202 -2.98 15.12 1.46
N GLY A 203 -3.08 16.44 1.65
CA GLY A 203 -2.14 17.39 1.05
C GLY A 203 -0.81 17.42 1.80
N LYS A 204 0.24 17.91 1.12
CA LYS A 204 1.60 18.00 1.66
C LYS A 204 1.66 18.62 3.05
N ALA A 205 1.01 19.77 3.25
CA ALA A 205 1.11 20.52 4.50
C ALA A 205 0.52 19.75 5.70
N ASP A 206 -0.63 19.08 5.50
CA ASP A 206 -1.27 18.29 6.54
C ASP A 206 -0.47 17.00 6.80
N LEU A 207 0.08 16.38 5.75
CA LEU A 207 0.94 15.20 5.85
C LEU A 207 2.19 15.51 6.67
N ASP A 208 2.89 16.61 6.36
CA ASP A 208 4.08 17.04 7.09
C ASP A 208 3.77 17.33 8.58
N ALA A 209 2.61 17.92 8.86
CA ALA A 209 2.17 18.19 10.23
C ALA A 209 1.90 16.89 11.01
N GLU A 210 1.26 15.88 10.42
CA GLU A 210 0.99 14.60 11.09
C GLU A 210 2.29 13.79 11.29
N LEU A 211 3.22 13.80 10.34
CA LEU A 211 4.55 13.19 10.51
C LEU A 211 5.34 13.83 11.65
N ALA A 212 5.39 15.17 11.68
CA ALA A 212 6.08 15.91 12.75
C ALA A 212 5.47 15.62 14.14
N ARG A 213 4.13 15.53 14.21
CA ARG A 213 3.40 15.17 15.45
C ARG A 213 3.81 13.79 15.95
N ALA A 214 4.01 12.84 15.04
CA ALA A 214 4.44 11.48 15.35
C ALA A 214 5.94 11.35 15.67
N GLY A 215 6.73 12.46 15.59
CA GLY A 215 8.18 12.42 15.78
C GLY A 215 8.96 11.84 14.58
N LEU A 216 8.33 11.82 13.41
CA LEU A 216 8.92 11.41 12.14
C LEU A 216 9.35 12.67 11.37
N MET A 217 10.65 12.87 11.25
CA MET A 217 11.20 14.04 10.56
C MET A 217 11.31 13.75 9.07
N GLN A 218 10.69 14.58 8.23
CA GLN A 218 10.83 14.49 6.78
C GLN A 218 12.31 14.63 6.36
N GLU A 219 12.80 13.61 5.65
CA GLU A 219 14.17 13.58 5.07
C GLU A 219 14.13 14.01 3.60
N ALA A 220 13.16 13.48 2.82
CA ALA A 220 12.97 13.83 1.42
C ALA A 220 11.49 13.70 1.01
N GLN A 221 11.10 14.45 -0.03
CA GLN A 221 9.83 14.28 -0.73
C GLN A 221 10.02 14.45 -2.23
N PHE A 222 9.36 13.57 -3.00
CA PHE A 222 9.40 13.56 -4.46
C PHE A 222 7.99 13.58 -5.03
N GLY A 223 7.87 14.01 -6.29
CA GLY A 223 6.60 14.13 -6.98
C GLY A 223 6.25 12.94 -7.87
N ASP A 224 7.24 12.14 -8.22
CA ASP A 224 7.09 10.94 -9.07
C ASP A 224 8.25 9.97 -8.79
N TRP A 225 8.17 8.77 -9.38
CA TRP A 225 9.10 7.66 -9.20
C TRP A 225 10.51 7.91 -9.75
N ASP A 226 10.68 8.92 -10.60
CA ASP A 226 11.98 9.39 -11.12
C ASP A 226 12.71 10.35 -10.17
N GLU A 227 12.22 10.47 -8.91
CA GLU A 227 12.73 11.39 -7.89
C GLU A 227 12.62 12.88 -8.28
N SER A 228 11.76 13.22 -9.24
CA SER A 228 11.50 14.61 -9.61
C SER A 228 10.93 15.41 -8.43
N PRO A 229 11.23 16.72 -8.34
CA PRO A 229 10.73 17.55 -7.24
C PRO A 229 9.20 17.56 -7.16
N LEU A 230 8.67 17.51 -5.93
CA LEU A 230 7.24 17.62 -5.69
C LEU A 230 6.75 19.02 -6.08
N THR A 231 5.72 19.05 -6.94
CA THR A 231 5.02 20.24 -7.42
C THR A 231 3.50 20.10 -7.24
N GLU A 232 2.74 21.12 -7.53
CA GLU A 232 1.27 21.05 -7.51
C GLU A 232 0.71 20.05 -8.55
N THR A 233 1.40 19.84 -9.65
CA THR A 233 0.97 18.95 -10.72
C THR A 233 1.56 17.55 -10.64
N SER A 234 2.42 17.28 -9.68
CA SER A 234 3.00 15.95 -9.47
C SER A 234 1.92 14.93 -9.15
N PRO A 235 1.97 13.71 -9.72
CA PRO A 235 0.95 12.69 -9.48
C PRO A 235 0.99 12.16 -8.04
N GLU A 236 2.18 12.10 -7.44
CA GLU A 236 2.42 11.49 -6.15
C GLU A 236 2.99 12.48 -5.13
N ILE A 237 2.90 12.13 -3.86
CA ILE A 237 3.70 12.65 -2.75
C ILE A 237 4.43 11.44 -2.17
N ILE A 238 5.66 11.20 -2.63
CA ILE A 238 6.51 10.12 -2.16
C ILE A 238 7.35 10.69 -1.02
N THR A 239 7.26 10.12 0.16
CA THR A 239 7.87 10.68 1.38
C THR A 239 8.84 9.69 2.01
N ILE A 240 10.02 10.17 2.34
CA ILE A 240 10.97 9.50 3.23
C ILE A 240 11.04 10.32 4.50
N ALA A 241 10.66 9.71 5.62
CA ALA A 241 10.75 10.30 6.94
C ALA A 241 11.67 9.46 7.84
N ARG A 242 12.28 10.09 8.84
CA ARG A 242 13.25 9.46 9.75
C ARG A 242 12.78 9.57 11.19
N ARG A 243 12.92 8.48 11.94
CA ARG A 243 12.82 8.52 13.40
C ARG A 243 14.08 9.15 13.99
N ASN A 244 13.92 10.19 14.81
CA ASN A 244 15.01 10.79 15.59
C ASN A 244 15.41 9.90 16.77
#